data_1d655258e95b4784a4d78fc91b785714
#
_entry.id   1d655258e95b4784a4d78fc91b785714
#
_cell.length_a   1.000
_cell.length_b   1.000
_cell.length_c   1.000
_cell.angle_alpha   90.00
_cell.angle_beta   90.00
_cell.angle_gamma   90.00
#
_symmetry.space_group_name_H-M   'P 1'
#
loop_
_entity.id
_entity.type
_entity.pdbx_description
1 polymer ?
#
loop_
_entity_poly.entity_id
_entity_poly.type
_entity_poly.pdbx_seq_one_letter_code
_entity_poly.pdbx_strand_id
1 'polypeptide(L)'
;KRAKQIIPGGTMLFSKNPDLFLPDRWPAYFSKSKRCKIWDLDGDCYTDLSYMGVGTNVLGYSHPYIEKKVIKTIKSGSMTTLNSVEEIRLAEKLVELHPWSEMVRFTRSGGEANSVAIRIARAASGRDNVAICGYHGWHDWYLSCNIGNKNNLNQHLMNEAPIQGVPTSLKNTVFQFEYNNFLQLKKLVENYNIGVIKMEVQRNVEPKNNFLGKVRKLASDRGIVLIFDECTSGFRQTFGGLHRYHKVNPDIAIFGKALGNGHAINAIIGRKDVMEFCNSTFISSTF
;
A
#
# COMPACT_ATOMS: atom_id res chain seq x y z
N LYS A 1 3.70 7.26 -29.52
CA LYS A 1 3.21 6.27 -30.52
C LYS A 1 3.91 4.92 -30.34
N ARG A 2 5.25 4.82 -30.40
CA ARG A 2 6.01 3.56 -30.30
C ARG A 2 5.68 2.78 -29.02
N ALA A 3 5.60 3.43 -27.86
CA ALA A 3 5.31 2.75 -26.61
C ALA A 3 3.91 2.09 -26.60
N LYS A 4 2.88 2.76 -27.12
CA LYS A 4 1.52 2.20 -27.21
C LYS A 4 1.42 0.96 -28.13
N GLN A 5 2.41 0.74 -28.99
CA GLN A 5 2.44 -0.46 -29.84
C GLN A 5 2.97 -1.71 -29.14
N ILE A 6 3.79 -1.54 -28.09
CA ILE A 6 4.51 -2.61 -27.42
C ILE A 6 4.20 -2.70 -25.91
N ILE A 7 3.62 -1.64 -25.34
CA ILE A 7 3.19 -1.58 -23.93
C ILE A 7 1.70 -1.22 -23.93
N PRO A 8 0.81 -2.07 -23.45
CA PRO A 8 -0.61 -1.75 -23.34
C PRO A 8 -0.82 -0.41 -22.59
N GLY A 9 -1.53 0.55 -23.24
CA GLY A 9 -1.70 1.90 -22.70
C GLY A 9 -0.45 2.79 -22.73
N GLY A 10 0.70 2.29 -23.21
CA GLY A 10 1.96 3.05 -23.30
C GLY A 10 2.65 3.32 -21.96
N THR A 11 2.15 2.80 -20.85
CA THR A 11 2.70 3.00 -19.50
C THR A 11 2.38 1.81 -18.62
N MET A 12 3.23 1.54 -17.62
CA MET A 12 3.02 0.46 -16.65
C MET A 12 2.13 0.89 -15.48
N LEU A 13 2.00 2.19 -15.22
CA LEU A 13 1.25 2.73 -14.10
C LEU A 13 0.12 3.64 -14.61
N PHE A 14 -1.12 3.25 -14.31
CA PHE A 14 -2.31 3.97 -14.76
C PHE A 14 -2.24 5.49 -14.50
N SER A 15 -1.85 5.90 -13.29
CA SER A 15 -1.75 7.32 -12.92
C SER A 15 -0.59 8.09 -13.61
N LYS A 16 0.22 7.42 -14.44
CA LYS A 16 1.22 8.07 -15.31
C LYS A 16 0.81 8.08 -16.77
N ASN A 17 -0.40 7.64 -17.10
CA ASN A 17 -0.86 7.69 -18.48
C ASN A 17 -0.96 9.15 -18.94
N PRO A 18 -0.22 9.57 -19.99
CA PRO A 18 -0.23 10.95 -20.49
C PRO A 18 -1.62 11.41 -20.93
N ASP A 19 -2.46 10.49 -21.42
CA ASP A 19 -3.81 10.79 -21.90
C ASP A 19 -4.74 11.29 -20.78
N LEU A 20 -4.38 11.08 -19.50
CA LEU A 20 -5.12 11.59 -18.33
C LEU A 20 -4.80 13.05 -17.99
N PHE A 21 -3.79 13.66 -18.62
CA PHE A 21 -3.34 15.03 -18.36
C PHE A 21 -3.59 15.93 -19.56
N LEU A 22 -2.55 16.20 -20.35
CA LEU A 22 -2.63 17.00 -21.57
C LEU A 22 -2.27 16.12 -22.77
N PRO A 23 -3.25 15.47 -23.40
CA PRO A 23 -2.99 14.67 -24.60
C PRO A 23 -2.18 15.45 -25.60
N ASP A 24 -1.19 14.80 -26.20
CA ASP A 24 -0.24 15.35 -27.21
C ASP A 24 0.71 16.46 -26.72
N ARG A 25 0.54 16.99 -25.50
CA ARG A 25 1.40 18.05 -24.94
C ARG A 25 2.10 17.64 -23.64
N TRP A 26 1.64 16.59 -22.95
CA TRP A 26 2.27 16.11 -21.74
C TRP A 26 3.54 15.33 -22.05
N PRO A 27 4.71 15.67 -21.46
CA PRO A 27 5.94 14.92 -21.65
C PRO A 27 5.79 13.53 -21.04
N ALA A 28 5.69 12.51 -21.90
CA ALA A 28 5.35 11.16 -21.46
C ALA A 28 6.53 10.40 -20.82
N TYR A 29 7.76 10.76 -21.18
CA TYR A 29 8.98 10.08 -20.76
C TYR A 29 10.04 11.09 -20.34
N PHE A 30 10.84 10.74 -19.35
CA PHE A 30 11.93 11.55 -18.85
C PHE A 30 13.29 10.95 -19.24
N SER A 31 14.28 11.80 -19.43
CA SER A 31 15.69 11.42 -19.59
C SER A 31 16.45 11.47 -18.27
N LYS A 32 16.10 12.42 -17.41
CA LYS A 32 16.78 12.62 -16.13
C LYS A 32 15.86 13.32 -15.14
N SER A 33 16.07 13.09 -13.85
CA SER A 33 15.39 13.82 -12.78
C SER A 33 16.36 14.12 -11.63
N LYS A 34 16.18 15.28 -10.96
CA LYS A 34 17.01 15.66 -9.79
C LYS A 34 16.27 16.64 -8.89
N ARG A 35 16.22 16.38 -7.59
CA ARG A 35 15.45 17.17 -6.62
C ARG A 35 13.98 17.25 -7.05
N CYS A 36 13.46 18.43 -7.41
CA CYS A 36 12.11 18.64 -7.94
C CYS A 36 12.08 18.91 -9.47
N LYS A 37 13.16 18.65 -10.17
CA LYS A 37 13.29 18.89 -11.61
C LYS A 37 13.25 17.59 -12.39
N ILE A 38 12.56 17.61 -13.54
CA ILE A 38 12.48 16.53 -14.52
C ILE A 38 12.86 17.09 -15.88
N TRP A 39 13.66 16.36 -16.63
CA TRP A 39 13.98 16.66 -18.03
C TRP A 39 13.34 15.61 -18.93
N ASP A 40 12.64 16.03 -19.94
CA ASP A 40 12.09 15.13 -20.95
C ASP A 40 13.14 14.62 -21.95
N LEU A 41 12.70 13.94 -23.00
CA LEU A 41 13.62 13.40 -24.02
C LEU A 41 14.16 14.46 -24.98
N ASP A 42 13.48 15.61 -25.08
CA ASP A 42 13.90 16.74 -25.91
C ASP A 42 14.86 17.69 -25.15
N GLY A 43 15.01 17.44 -23.83
CA GLY A 43 15.92 18.20 -22.98
C GLY A 43 15.26 19.35 -22.23
N ASP A 44 13.95 19.52 -22.39
CA ASP A 44 13.18 20.54 -21.69
C ASP A 44 13.06 20.23 -20.19
N CYS A 45 13.26 21.27 -19.37
CA CYS A 45 13.28 21.14 -17.91
C CYS A 45 11.99 21.63 -17.25
N TYR A 46 11.35 20.78 -16.50
CA TYR A 46 10.13 21.07 -15.76
C TYR A 46 10.37 21.04 -14.25
N THR A 47 9.62 21.87 -13.52
CA THR A 47 9.50 21.72 -12.06
C THR A 47 8.30 20.80 -11.77
N ASP A 48 8.56 19.68 -11.12
CA ASP A 48 7.49 18.77 -10.71
C ASP A 48 6.81 19.33 -9.45
N LEU A 49 5.62 19.90 -9.63
CA LEU A 49 4.74 20.40 -8.56
C LEU A 49 3.70 19.36 -8.15
N SER A 50 3.76 18.15 -8.71
CA SER A 50 2.91 17.04 -8.31
C SER A 50 3.43 16.36 -7.02
N TYR A 51 2.83 15.26 -6.63
CA TYR A 51 3.31 14.43 -5.52
C TYR A 51 4.45 13.48 -5.94
N MET A 52 5.37 13.96 -6.71
CA MET A 52 6.66 13.39 -7.16
C MET A 52 6.72 11.85 -7.15
N GLY A 53 6.62 11.27 -8.36
CA GLY A 53 6.68 9.81 -8.51
C GLY A 53 5.54 9.07 -7.82
N VAL A 54 4.31 9.62 -7.89
CA VAL A 54 3.11 9.06 -7.24
C VAL A 54 3.29 8.94 -5.72
N GLY A 55 3.97 9.95 -5.16
CA GLY A 55 4.19 10.08 -3.73
C GLY A 55 5.31 9.21 -3.17
N THR A 56 6.23 8.74 -3.99
CA THR A 56 7.37 7.95 -3.51
C THR A 56 8.57 8.82 -3.10
N ASN A 57 8.87 9.87 -3.87
CA ASN A 57 10.12 10.62 -3.73
C ASN A 57 10.00 11.81 -2.76
N VAL A 58 9.74 11.54 -1.49
CA VAL A 58 9.56 12.58 -0.46
C VAL A 58 10.82 13.39 -0.17
N LEU A 59 12.00 12.83 -0.42
CA LEU A 59 13.29 13.51 -0.28
C LEU A 59 13.76 14.15 -1.59
N GLY A 60 12.95 14.07 -2.64
CA GLY A 60 13.31 14.49 -3.98
C GLY A 60 13.94 13.39 -4.83
N TYR A 61 13.98 13.65 -6.13
CA TYR A 61 14.61 12.77 -7.11
C TYR A 61 16.12 12.74 -6.94
N SER A 62 16.74 11.59 -7.19
CA SER A 62 18.19 11.43 -7.18
C SER A 62 18.84 12.02 -5.92
N HIS A 63 18.32 11.62 -4.74
CA HIS A 63 18.83 12.14 -3.47
C HIS A 63 20.25 11.60 -3.22
N PRO A 64 21.28 12.48 -3.05
CA PRO A 64 22.69 12.07 -3.11
C PRO A 64 23.08 11.01 -2.08
N TYR A 65 22.53 11.09 -0.87
CA TYR A 65 22.81 10.11 0.18
C TYR A 65 22.26 8.73 -0.16
N ILE A 66 21.03 8.67 -0.72
CA ILE A 66 20.39 7.41 -1.12
C ILE A 66 21.15 6.81 -2.30
N GLU A 67 21.43 7.59 -3.34
CA GLU A 67 22.21 7.14 -4.52
C GLU A 67 23.54 6.54 -4.10
N LYS A 68 24.30 7.23 -3.23
CA LYS A 68 25.59 6.73 -2.73
C LYS A 68 25.45 5.36 -2.06
N LYS A 69 24.40 5.15 -1.26
CA LYS A 69 24.14 3.87 -0.57
C LYS A 69 23.72 2.77 -1.54
N VAL A 70 22.80 3.08 -2.45
CA VAL A 70 22.33 2.13 -3.48
C VAL A 70 23.49 1.69 -4.39
N ILE A 71 24.30 2.62 -4.90
CA ILE A 71 25.47 2.32 -5.72
C ILE A 71 26.46 1.41 -4.96
N LYS A 72 26.69 1.70 -3.67
CA LYS A 72 27.55 0.84 -2.85
C LYS A 72 26.99 -0.58 -2.76
N THR A 73 25.70 -0.73 -2.50
CA THR A 73 25.06 -2.04 -2.38
C THR A 73 25.10 -2.81 -3.71
N ILE A 74 24.82 -2.14 -4.84
CA ILE A 74 24.93 -2.76 -6.18
C ILE A 74 26.33 -3.30 -6.43
N LYS A 75 27.38 -2.55 -6.07
CA LYS A 75 28.77 -2.98 -6.22
C LYS A 75 29.15 -4.14 -5.31
N SER A 76 28.46 -4.34 -4.20
CA SER A 76 28.67 -5.47 -3.29
C SER A 76 27.91 -6.74 -3.71
N GLY A 77 27.06 -6.63 -4.72
CA GLY A 77 26.19 -7.69 -5.19
C GLY A 77 24.76 -7.57 -4.61
N SER A 78 23.83 -8.02 -5.41
CA SER A 78 22.39 -8.04 -5.05
C SER A 78 21.81 -9.40 -5.42
N MET A 79 20.78 -9.84 -4.70
CA MET A 79 20.08 -11.11 -4.95
C MET A 79 21.02 -12.32 -4.97
N THR A 80 21.83 -12.45 -3.91
CA THR A 80 22.75 -13.60 -3.74
C THR A 80 22.02 -14.82 -3.16
N THR A 81 22.72 -15.97 -3.08
CA THR A 81 22.21 -17.17 -2.40
C THR A 81 22.02 -16.93 -0.89
N LEU A 82 22.76 -16.00 -0.30
CA LEU A 82 22.63 -15.62 1.11
C LEU A 82 21.74 -14.39 1.25
N ASN A 83 21.06 -14.29 2.40
CA ASN A 83 20.20 -13.14 2.70
C ASN A 83 21.02 -11.88 2.98
N SER A 84 20.42 -10.72 2.71
CA SER A 84 21.04 -9.43 2.95
C SER A 84 20.95 -9.02 4.44
N VAL A 85 22.02 -8.49 4.98
CA VAL A 85 22.03 -7.94 6.35
C VAL A 85 21.16 -6.68 6.47
N GLU A 86 20.92 -5.99 5.36
CA GLU A 86 20.06 -4.81 5.30
C GLU A 86 18.59 -5.14 5.63
N GLU A 87 18.13 -6.35 5.32
CA GLU A 87 16.79 -6.82 5.72
C GLU A 87 16.64 -6.81 7.25
N ILE A 88 17.63 -7.36 7.96
CA ILE A 88 17.60 -7.39 9.43
C ILE A 88 17.63 -5.97 9.99
N ARG A 89 18.55 -5.13 9.51
CA ARG A 89 18.71 -3.76 10.00
C ARG A 89 17.46 -2.90 9.78
N LEU A 90 16.80 -3.08 8.64
CA LEU A 90 15.56 -2.35 8.36
C LEU A 90 14.41 -2.88 9.22
N ALA A 91 14.32 -4.20 9.42
CA ALA A 91 13.32 -4.80 10.30
C ALA A 91 13.48 -4.32 11.75
N GLU A 92 14.70 -4.35 12.30
CA GLU A 92 15.02 -3.82 13.63
C GLU A 92 14.60 -2.35 13.76
N LYS A 93 14.91 -1.53 12.74
CA LYS A 93 14.55 -0.11 12.75
C LYS A 93 13.05 0.13 12.71
N LEU A 94 12.31 -0.68 11.98
CA LEU A 94 10.85 -0.59 11.93
C LEU A 94 10.21 -1.02 13.26
N VAL A 95 10.70 -2.09 13.88
CA VAL A 95 10.23 -2.55 15.20
C VAL A 95 10.57 -1.53 16.29
N GLU A 96 11.79 -1.01 16.31
CA GLU A 96 12.20 0.08 17.24
C GLU A 96 11.24 1.29 17.13
N LEU A 97 10.89 1.64 15.90
CA LEU A 97 9.99 2.77 15.63
C LEU A 97 8.54 2.50 16.01
N HIS A 98 8.14 1.23 16.00
CA HIS A 98 6.77 0.78 16.26
C HIS A 98 6.73 -0.28 17.37
N PRO A 99 6.88 0.08 18.67
CA PRO A 99 7.00 -0.89 19.77
C PRO A 99 5.82 -1.86 19.95
N TRP A 100 4.69 -1.60 19.28
CA TRP A 100 3.54 -2.49 19.25
C TRP A 100 3.70 -3.65 18.24
N SER A 101 4.64 -3.53 17.31
CA SER A 101 4.95 -4.56 16.31
C SER A 101 6.22 -5.31 16.71
N GLU A 102 6.29 -6.58 16.36
CA GLU A 102 7.40 -7.45 16.76
C GLU A 102 8.04 -8.15 15.55
N MET A 103 7.32 -8.22 14.42
CA MET A 103 7.77 -8.92 13.21
C MET A 103 7.57 -8.06 11.97
N VAL A 104 8.44 -8.27 11.00
CA VAL A 104 8.44 -7.55 9.72
C VAL A 104 8.55 -8.54 8.56
N ARG A 105 7.85 -8.24 7.47
CA ARG A 105 8.04 -8.89 6.17
C ARG A 105 8.13 -7.84 5.08
N PHE A 106 9.06 -8.03 4.15
CA PHE A 106 9.24 -7.12 3.03
C PHE A 106 8.59 -7.64 1.75
N THR A 107 8.24 -6.72 0.86
CA THR A 107 7.73 -6.98 -0.49
C THR A 107 8.18 -5.87 -1.43
N ARG A 108 7.99 -6.03 -2.74
CA ARG A 108 8.43 -5.04 -3.74
C ARG A 108 7.39 -4.01 -4.10
N SER A 109 6.10 -4.37 -4.06
CA SER A 109 5.02 -3.47 -4.45
C SER A 109 3.92 -3.38 -3.40
N GLY A 110 3.17 -2.27 -3.40
CA GLY A 110 2.05 -2.08 -2.48
C GLY A 110 0.93 -3.11 -2.68
N GLY A 111 0.65 -3.53 -3.93
CA GLY A 111 -0.32 -4.56 -4.21
C GLY A 111 0.07 -5.92 -3.62
N GLU A 112 1.33 -6.30 -3.77
CA GLU A 112 1.89 -7.50 -3.15
C GLU A 112 1.81 -7.42 -1.61
N ALA A 113 2.26 -6.33 -1.00
CA ALA A 113 2.19 -6.13 0.44
C ALA A 113 0.76 -6.27 0.97
N ASN A 114 -0.20 -5.69 0.25
CA ASN A 114 -1.61 -5.78 0.59
C ASN A 114 -2.13 -7.23 0.52
N SER A 115 -1.77 -7.98 -0.51
CA SER A 115 -2.16 -9.39 -0.66
C SER A 115 -1.54 -10.29 0.41
N VAL A 116 -0.26 -10.08 0.72
CA VAL A 116 0.44 -10.78 1.80
C VAL A 116 -0.23 -10.51 3.15
N ALA A 117 -0.50 -9.25 3.48
CA ALA A 117 -1.14 -8.88 4.74
C ALA A 117 -2.55 -9.48 4.88
N ILE A 118 -3.35 -9.48 3.81
CA ILE A 118 -4.68 -10.11 3.80
C ILE A 118 -4.56 -11.63 4.01
N ARG A 119 -3.60 -12.29 3.37
CA ARG A 119 -3.41 -13.74 3.53
C ARG A 119 -3.03 -14.10 4.96
N ILE A 120 -2.10 -13.37 5.57
CA ILE A 120 -1.71 -13.53 6.97
C ILE A 120 -2.92 -13.31 7.90
N ALA A 121 -3.66 -12.21 7.69
CA ALA A 121 -4.79 -11.85 8.52
C ALA A 121 -5.95 -12.84 8.43
N ARG A 122 -6.26 -13.39 7.24
CA ARG A 122 -7.24 -14.46 7.06
C ARG A 122 -6.81 -15.73 7.81
N ALA A 123 -5.53 -16.12 7.68
CA ALA A 123 -5.01 -17.28 8.40
C ALA A 123 -5.08 -17.08 9.92
N ALA A 124 -4.70 -15.91 10.42
CA ALA A 124 -4.74 -15.59 11.85
C ALA A 124 -6.16 -15.51 12.42
N SER A 125 -7.12 -14.97 11.66
CA SER A 125 -8.52 -14.87 12.11
C SER A 125 -9.33 -16.15 11.87
N GLY A 126 -8.87 -17.05 11.00
CA GLY A 126 -9.63 -18.22 10.55
C GLY A 126 -10.90 -17.88 9.75
N ARG A 127 -10.98 -16.66 9.18
CA ARG A 127 -12.16 -16.15 8.47
C ARG A 127 -11.79 -15.47 7.16
N ASP A 128 -12.61 -15.66 6.12
CA ASP A 128 -12.31 -15.21 4.76
C ASP A 128 -12.72 -13.77 4.45
N ASN A 129 -13.78 -13.28 5.14
CA ASN A 129 -14.39 -12.00 4.78
C ASN A 129 -13.60 -10.81 5.29
N VAL A 130 -13.49 -9.79 4.43
CA VAL A 130 -12.73 -8.57 4.69
C VAL A 130 -13.64 -7.35 4.57
N ALA A 131 -13.65 -6.48 5.57
CA ALA A 131 -14.22 -5.14 5.46
C ALA A 131 -13.11 -4.15 5.07
N ILE A 132 -13.33 -3.37 4.01
CA ILE A 132 -12.33 -2.43 3.48
C ILE A 132 -12.80 -0.98 3.49
N CYS A 133 -11.84 -0.06 3.72
CA CYS A 133 -12.03 1.37 3.53
C CYS A 133 -10.75 2.02 3.00
N GLY A 134 -10.77 2.51 1.77
CA GLY A 134 -9.63 3.11 1.10
C GLY A 134 -9.15 2.34 -0.12
N TYR A 135 -8.05 2.79 -0.72
CA TYR A 135 -7.44 2.16 -1.88
C TYR A 135 -6.33 1.20 -1.46
N HIS A 136 -6.42 -0.05 -1.91
CA HIS A 136 -5.49 -1.10 -1.50
C HIS A 136 -4.86 -1.88 -2.66
N GLY A 137 -4.69 -1.25 -3.80
CA GLY A 137 -4.09 -1.85 -4.99
C GLY A 137 -5.10 -2.34 -6.02
N TRP A 138 -4.68 -3.30 -6.84
CA TRP A 138 -5.43 -3.76 -8.01
C TRP A 138 -5.57 -5.30 -8.05
N HIS A 139 -5.13 -6.00 -7.01
CA HIS A 139 -5.19 -7.46 -6.96
C HIS A 139 -6.63 -7.95 -6.84
N ASP A 140 -6.89 -9.18 -7.29
CA ASP A 140 -8.20 -9.78 -7.39
C ASP A 140 -9.00 -9.72 -6.08
N TRP A 141 -8.35 -9.97 -4.95
CA TRP A 141 -9.00 -9.92 -3.65
C TRP A 141 -9.65 -8.56 -3.37
N TYR A 142 -9.03 -7.45 -3.82
CA TYR A 142 -9.56 -6.10 -3.63
C TYR A 142 -10.64 -5.75 -4.67
N LEU A 143 -10.36 -6.02 -5.95
CA LEU A 143 -11.30 -5.75 -7.04
C LEU A 143 -12.57 -6.60 -6.96
N SER A 144 -12.52 -7.75 -6.29
CA SER A 144 -13.69 -8.61 -6.05
C SER A 144 -14.83 -7.90 -5.34
N CYS A 145 -14.55 -6.81 -4.61
CA CYS A 145 -15.56 -5.94 -4.00
C CYS A 145 -16.58 -5.38 -5.02
N ASN A 146 -16.15 -5.20 -6.28
CA ASN A 146 -17.01 -4.72 -7.36
C ASN A 146 -17.83 -5.82 -8.05
N ILE A 147 -17.64 -7.10 -7.70
CA ILE A 147 -18.43 -8.20 -8.28
C ILE A 147 -19.89 -8.07 -7.82
N GLY A 148 -20.79 -7.83 -8.77
CA GLY A 148 -22.23 -7.64 -8.52
C GLY A 148 -22.66 -6.18 -8.33
N ASN A 149 -21.76 -5.27 -7.99
CA ASN A 149 -22.01 -3.82 -8.03
C ASN A 149 -20.69 -3.09 -8.33
N LYS A 150 -20.55 -2.64 -9.57
CA LYS A 150 -19.37 -1.94 -10.08
C LYS A 150 -19.02 -0.63 -9.35
N ASN A 151 -19.93 -0.12 -8.53
CA ASN A 151 -19.79 1.15 -7.83
C ASN A 151 -19.25 1.02 -6.40
N ASN A 152 -19.05 -0.19 -5.89
CA ASN A 152 -18.62 -0.38 -4.49
C ASN A 152 -17.27 0.28 -4.17
N LEU A 153 -16.36 0.40 -5.14
CA LEU A 153 -15.05 1.03 -4.95
C LEU A 153 -14.99 2.51 -5.39
N ASN A 154 -16.10 3.11 -5.84
CA ASN A 154 -16.10 4.48 -6.40
C ASN A 154 -15.58 5.54 -5.41
N GLN A 155 -15.82 5.36 -4.13
CA GLN A 155 -15.35 6.30 -3.10
C GLN A 155 -13.90 6.07 -2.66
N HIS A 156 -13.23 5.04 -3.20
CA HIS A 156 -11.92 4.61 -2.71
C HIS A 156 -10.74 5.03 -3.60
N LEU A 157 -10.91 5.47 -4.80
CA LEU A 157 -9.94 6.14 -5.67
C LEU A 157 -10.36 6.16 -7.15
N MET A 158 -11.04 5.15 -7.65
CA MET A 158 -11.32 4.98 -9.07
C MET A 158 -12.77 4.62 -9.30
N ASN A 159 -13.48 5.49 -10.01
CA ASN A 159 -14.84 5.22 -10.40
C ASN A 159 -14.89 4.03 -11.36
N GLU A 160 -15.84 3.13 -11.15
CA GLU A 160 -16.11 1.99 -12.02
C GLU A 160 -14.87 1.15 -12.34
N ALA A 161 -14.04 0.86 -11.32
CA ALA A 161 -12.84 0.03 -11.50
C ALA A 161 -13.20 -1.27 -12.22
N PRO A 162 -12.57 -1.57 -13.37
CA PRO A 162 -12.90 -2.76 -14.15
C PRO A 162 -12.52 -4.04 -13.38
N ILE A 163 -13.40 -5.03 -13.47
CA ILE A 163 -13.24 -6.35 -12.82
C ILE A 163 -13.04 -7.48 -13.83
N GLN A 164 -12.85 -7.16 -15.09
CA GLN A 164 -12.63 -8.16 -16.11
C GLN A 164 -11.37 -8.99 -15.78
N GLY A 165 -11.52 -10.30 -15.73
CA GLY A 165 -10.46 -11.21 -15.31
C GLY A 165 -10.44 -11.55 -13.82
N VAL A 166 -11.20 -10.85 -12.97
CA VAL A 166 -11.33 -11.21 -11.54
C VAL A 166 -12.25 -12.42 -11.39
N PRO A 167 -11.83 -13.50 -10.70
CA PRO A 167 -12.64 -14.70 -10.52
C PRO A 167 -13.97 -14.41 -9.81
N THR A 168 -15.08 -14.84 -10.38
CA THR A 168 -16.43 -14.61 -9.83
C THR A 168 -16.65 -15.34 -8.50
N SER A 169 -15.89 -16.41 -8.23
CA SER A 169 -15.90 -17.13 -6.95
C SER A 169 -15.47 -16.27 -5.76
N LEU A 170 -14.80 -15.14 -5.98
CA LEU A 170 -14.43 -14.19 -4.93
C LEU A 170 -15.57 -13.25 -4.55
N LYS A 171 -16.75 -13.35 -5.18
CA LYS A 171 -17.92 -12.55 -4.81
C LYS A 171 -18.27 -12.74 -3.34
N ASN A 172 -18.65 -11.65 -2.67
CA ASN A 172 -19.03 -11.63 -1.26
C ASN A 172 -17.92 -12.03 -0.28
N THR A 173 -16.66 -11.88 -0.65
CA THR A 173 -15.51 -12.04 0.25
C THR A 173 -14.94 -10.70 0.73
N VAL A 174 -15.28 -9.59 0.06
CA VAL A 174 -14.82 -8.24 0.40
C VAL A 174 -16.00 -7.27 0.39
N PHE A 175 -16.12 -6.49 1.46
CA PHE A 175 -17.20 -5.55 1.70
C PHE A 175 -16.63 -4.16 1.99
N GLN A 176 -17.10 -3.14 1.31
CA GLN A 176 -16.67 -1.76 1.52
C GLN A 176 -17.47 -1.07 2.62
N PHE A 177 -16.84 -0.15 3.33
CA PHE A 177 -17.49 0.83 4.18
C PHE A 177 -16.85 2.21 4.00
N GLU A 178 -17.64 3.25 4.31
CA GLU A 178 -17.21 4.63 4.17
C GLU A 178 -16.38 5.09 5.37
N TYR A 179 -15.39 5.93 5.10
CA TYR A 179 -14.58 6.53 6.14
C TYR A 179 -15.44 7.41 7.08
N ASN A 180 -15.22 7.32 8.37
CA ASN A 180 -16.04 7.95 9.43
C ASN A 180 -17.45 7.38 9.61
N ASN A 181 -17.86 6.35 8.86
CA ASN A 181 -19.16 5.69 9.01
C ASN A 181 -19.05 4.41 9.86
N PHE A 182 -18.89 4.59 11.18
CA PHE A 182 -18.75 3.47 12.10
C PHE A 182 -20.01 2.56 12.15
N LEU A 183 -21.20 3.14 11.94
CA LEU A 183 -22.43 2.35 11.95
C LEU A 183 -22.50 1.38 10.77
N GLN A 184 -22.03 1.80 9.60
CA GLN A 184 -21.94 0.90 8.45
C GLN A 184 -20.96 -0.25 8.70
N LEU A 185 -19.77 0.03 9.24
CA LEU A 185 -18.80 -1.01 9.61
C LEU A 185 -19.39 -1.98 10.64
N LYS A 186 -20.07 -1.47 11.68
CA LYS A 186 -20.71 -2.30 12.71
C LYS A 186 -21.74 -3.24 12.10
N LYS A 187 -22.61 -2.76 11.20
CA LYS A 187 -23.57 -3.60 10.47
C LYS A 187 -22.90 -4.69 9.63
N LEU A 188 -21.77 -4.39 8.97
CA LEU A 188 -21.02 -5.42 8.23
C LEU A 188 -20.51 -6.52 9.16
N VAL A 189 -19.95 -6.15 10.31
CA VAL A 189 -19.44 -7.11 11.30
C VAL A 189 -20.56 -7.95 11.94
N GLU A 190 -21.76 -7.39 12.08
CA GLU A 190 -22.93 -8.10 12.62
C GLU A 190 -23.56 -9.06 11.60
N ASN A 191 -23.57 -8.70 10.30
CA ASN A 191 -24.26 -9.47 9.26
C ASN A 191 -23.35 -10.46 8.52
N TYR A 192 -22.03 -10.26 8.55
CA TYR A 192 -21.07 -11.09 7.83
C TYR A 192 -19.98 -11.58 8.79
N ASN A 193 -19.46 -12.75 8.54
CA ASN A 193 -18.35 -13.31 9.32
C ASN A 193 -17.01 -12.62 8.98
N ILE A 194 -16.91 -11.31 9.33
CA ILE A 194 -15.72 -10.50 9.06
C ILE A 194 -14.55 -10.97 9.92
N GLY A 195 -13.44 -11.36 9.27
CA GLY A 195 -12.18 -11.73 9.94
C GLY A 195 -11.13 -10.64 9.90
N VAL A 196 -11.23 -9.72 8.94
CA VAL A 196 -10.25 -8.67 8.72
C VAL A 196 -10.94 -7.33 8.48
N ILE A 197 -10.51 -6.30 9.18
CA ILE A 197 -10.81 -4.90 8.83
C ILE A 197 -9.52 -4.29 8.27
N LYS A 198 -9.57 -3.82 7.03
CA LYS A 198 -8.45 -3.16 6.38
C LYS A 198 -8.81 -1.76 5.93
N MET A 199 -8.03 -0.76 6.36
CA MET A 199 -8.32 0.63 6.01
C MET A 199 -7.07 1.49 5.94
N GLU A 200 -7.14 2.59 5.20
CA GLU A 200 -6.18 3.68 5.34
C GLU A 200 -6.47 4.43 6.65
N VAL A 201 -5.42 4.82 7.36
CA VAL A 201 -5.58 5.59 8.61
C VAL A 201 -6.24 6.94 8.34
N GLN A 202 -5.79 7.60 7.27
CA GLN A 202 -6.34 8.87 6.81
C GLN A 202 -5.85 9.13 5.37
N ARG A 203 -6.71 9.70 4.54
CA ARG A 203 -6.31 10.17 3.20
C ARG A 203 -6.69 11.64 3.01
N ASN A 204 -7.95 11.94 2.79
CA ASN A 204 -8.44 13.27 2.46
C ASN A 204 -9.23 13.91 3.60
N VAL A 205 -9.67 13.11 4.56
CA VAL A 205 -10.55 13.52 5.66
C VAL A 205 -9.98 12.99 6.97
N GLU A 206 -10.00 13.82 8.01
CA GLU A 206 -9.56 13.42 9.35
C GLU A 206 -10.58 12.48 10.02
N PRO A 207 -10.10 11.60 10.93
CA PRO A 207 -10.99 10.76 11.71
C PRO A 207 -11.80 11.62 12.69
N LYS A 208 -13.13 11.46 12.65
CA LYS A 208 -14.07 12.21 13.51
C LYS A 208 -14.61 11.33 14.63
N ASN A 209 -15.00 11.95 15.74
CA ASN A 209 -15.73 11.28 16.82
C ASN A 209 -15.05 9.99 17.32
N ASN A 210 -13.72 10.03 17.46
CA ASN A 210 -12.89 8.87 17.84
C ASN A 210 -13.10 7.64 16.94
N PHE A 211 -13.25 7.85 15.62
CA PHE A 211 -13.54 6.79 14.66
C PHE A 211 -12.52 5.66 14.70
N LEU A 212 -11.22 5.97 14.65
CA LEU A 212 -10.15 4.94 14.68
C LEU A 212 -10.16 4.14 15.99
N GLY A 213 -10.37 4.80 17.13
CA GLY A 213 -10.48 4.13 18.43
C GLY A 213 -11.69 3.19 18.49
N LYS A 214 -12.84 3.60 17.92
CA LYS A 214 -14.03 2.75 17.83
C LYS A 214 -13.79 1.52 16.93
N VAL A 215 -13.11 1.71 15.78
CA VAL A 215 -12.73 0.61 14.88
C VAL A 215 -11.80 -0.36 15.60
N ARG A 216 -10.76 0.14 16.28
CA ARG A 216 -9.83 -0.71 17.05
C ARG A 216 -10.58 -1.53 18.12
N LYS A 217 -11.45 -0.85 18.89
CA LYS A 217 -12.23 -1.53 19.93
C LYS A 217 -13.11 -2.62 19.33
N LEU A 218 -13.86 -2.33 18.27
CA LEU A 218 -14.72 -3.30 17.58
C LEU A 218 -13.90 -4.52 17.11
N ALA A 219 -12.74 -4.27 16.51
CA ALA A 219 -11.86 -5.33 16.03
C ALA A 219 -11.39 -6.22 17.20
N SER A 220 -10.98 -5.63 18.33
CA SER A 220 -10.54 -6.37 19.52
C SER A 220 -11.68 -7.17 20.15
N ASP A 221 -12.86 -6.57 20.32
CA ASP A 221 -14.03 -7.21 20.94
C ASP A 221 -14.53 -8.42 20.11
N ARG A 222 -14.28 -8.44 18.81
CA ARG A 222 -14.76 -9.47 17.87
C ARG A 222 -13.68 -10.41 17.36
N GLY A 223 -12.44 -10.30 17.85
CA GLY A 223 -11.30 -11.09 17.37
C GLY A 223 -11.06 -10.91 15.87
N ILE A 224 -11.15 -9.67 15.37
CA ILE A 224 -10.94 -9.29 13.99
C ILE A 224 -9.53 -8.72 13.87
N VAL A 225 -8.76 -9.12 12.87
CA VAL A 225 -7.45 -8.55 12.59
C VAL A 225 -7.62 -7.17 11.93
N LEU A 226 -7.09 -6.12 12.56
CA LEU A 226 -7.09 -4.76 12.05
C LEU A 226 -5.80 -4.48 11.28
N ILE A 227 -5.92 -4.14 10.01
CA ILE A 227 -4.81 -3.72 9.15
C ILE A 227 -4.91 -2.24 8.82
N PHE A 228 -3.89 -1.47 9.13
CA PHE A 228 -3.73 -0.11 8.63
C PHE A 228 -2.82 -0.05 7.40
N ASP A 229 -3.35 0.43 6.29
CA ASP A 229 -2.59 0.69 5.08
C ASP A 229 -2.00 2.10 5.13
N GLU A 230 -0.71 2.16 5.41
CA GLU A 230 0.06 3.41 5.46
C GLU A 230 0.99 3.58 4.24
N CYS A 231 0.73 2.85 3.16
CA CYS A 231 1.51 3.01 1.93
C CYS A 231 1.50 4.45 1.41
N THR A 232 0.41 5.20 1.64
CA THR A 232 0.31 6.60 1.22
C THR A 232 0.70 7.57 2.32
N SER A 233 0.33 7.31 3.57
CA SER A 233 0.50 8.22 4.72
C SER A 233 1.83 8.04 5.46
N GLY A 234 2.39 6.84 5.43
CA GLY A 234 3.61 6.53 6.18
C GLY A 234 4.81 7.35 5.75
N PHE A 235 5.59 7.81 6.73
CA PHE A 235 6.81 8.60 6.53
C PHE A 235 6.63 9.93 5.79
N ARG A 236 5.42 10.51 5.82
CA ARG A 236 5.13 11.80 5.20
C ARG A 236 4.82 12.87 6.23
N GLN A 237 3.61 12.83 6.79
CA GLN A 237 3.17 13.82 7.78
C GLN A 237 3.82 13.59 9.14
N THR A 238 4.06 12.33 9.47
CA THR A 238 4.71 11.91 10.71
C THR A 238 5.82 10.90 10.43
N PHE A 239 6.85 10.86 11.29
CA PHE A 239 7.87 9.83 11.21
C PHE A 239 7.31 8.50 11.74
N GLY A 240 7.22 7.52 10.85
CA GLY A 240 6.62 6.20 11.10
C GLY A 240 5.25 6.06 10.42
N GLY A 241 4.21 6.76 10.90
CA GLY A 241 2.88 6.65 10.32
C GLY A 241 1.82 7.39 11.11
N LEU A 242 0.67 7.63 10.49
CA LEU A 242 -0.44 8.37 11.10
C LEU A 242 -1.10 7.62 12.26
N HIS A 243 -1.07 6.28 12.28
CA HIS A 243 -1.60 5.52 13.42
C HIS A 243 -0.89 5.90 14.73
N ARG A 244 0.41 6.24 14.68
CA ARG A 244 1.17 6.74 15.86
C ARG A 244 0.68 8.12 16.29
N TYR A 245 0.42 9.01 15.34
CA TYR A 245 -0.13 10.34 15.63
C TYR A 245 -1.51 10.22 16.33
N HIS A 246 -2.37 9.36 15.82
CA HIS A 246 -3.69 9.11 16.40
C HIS A 246 -3.66 8.18 17.63
N LYS A 247 -2.51 7.62 18.00
CA LYS A 247 -2.33 6.69 19.13
C LYS A 247 -3.24 5.47 19.08
N VAL A 248 -3.44 4.92 17.88
CA VAL A 248 -4.25 3.72 17.67
C VAL A 248 -3.40 2.67 16.97
N ASN A 249 -3.05 1.60 17.67
CA ASN A 249 -2.22 0.53 17.12
C ASN A 249 -3.08 -0.50 16.39
N PRO A 250 -2.76 -0.86 15.13
CA PRO A 250 -3.37 -1.98 14.44
C PRO A 250 -2.74 -3.30 14.88
N ASP A 251 -3.20 -4.41 14.30
CA ASP A 251 -2.52 -5.71 14.40
C ASP A 251 -1.46 -5.85 13.31
N ILE A 252 -1.68 -5.23 12.15
CA ILE A 252 -0.72 -5.13 11.03
C ILE A 252 -0.74 -3.71 10.48
N ALA A 253 0.43 -3.16 10.14
CA ALA A 253 0.55 -1.95 9.32
C ALA A 253 1.40 -2.21 8.07
N ILE A 254 1.06 -1.51 6.98
CA ILE A 254 1.75 -1.64 5.70
C ILE A 254 2.36 -0.30 5.33
N PHE A 255 3.65 -0.30 4.99
CA PHE A 255 4.38 0.87 4.52
C PHE A 255 4.92 0.64 3.11
N GLY A 256 5.01 1.70 2.33
CA GLY A 256 5.54 1.69 0.98
C GLY A 256 5.89 3.10 0.53
N LYS A 257 5.88 3.34 -0.75
CA LYS A 257 6.11 4.67 -1.36
C LYS A 257 7.29 5.43 -0.73
N ALA A 258 7.02 6.31 0.24
CA ALA A 258 8.02 7.14 0.93
C ALA A 258 9.12 6.31 1.60
N LEU A 259 8.82 5.08 2.06
CA LEU A 259 9.80 4.17 2.65
C LEU A 259 10.99 3.92 1.73
N GLY A 260 10.73 3.79 0.42
CA GLY A 260 11.75 3.50 -0.59
C GLY A 260 12.34 4.72 -1.30
N ASN A 261 11.74 5.90 -1.14
CA ASN A 261 12.10 7.12 -1.90
C ASN A 261 12.36 6.86 -3.40
N GLY A 262 11.44 6.17 -4.06
CA GLY A 262 11.52 5.81 -5.48
C GLY A 262 12.04 4.40 -5.76
N HIS A 263 12.63 3.71 -4.79
CA HIS A 263 13.00 2.31 -4.90
C HIS A 263 11.84 1.39 -4.51
N ALA A 264 11.76 0.23 -5.16
CA ALA A 264 10.68 -0.72 -5.00
C ALA A 264 10.84 -1.53 -3.70
N ILE A 265 10.31 -1.00 -2.60
CA ILE A 265 10.29 -1.66 -1.30
C ILE A 265 9.00 -1.34 -0.55
N ASN A 266 8.43 -2.35 0.10
CA ASN A 266 7.33 -2.20 1.05
C ASN A 266 7.62 -3.06 2.28
N ALA A 267 7.06 -2.67 3.42
CA ALA A 267 7.14 -3.41 4.67
C ALA A 267 5.74 -3.68 5.21
N ILE A 268 5.55 -4.88 5.70
CA ILE A 268 4.41 -5.32 6.49
C ILE A 268 4.95 -5.55 7.89
N ILE A 269 4.48 -4.78 8.85
CA ILE A 269 4.85 -4.93 10.25
C ILE A 269 3.65 -5.37 11.06
N GLY A 270 3.84 -6.14 12.11
CA GLY A 270 2.70 -6.58 12.92
C GLY A 270 3.09 -7.29 14.21
N ARG A 271 2.07 -7.55 15.02
CA ARG A 271 2.17 -8.30 16.25
C ARG A 271 2.63 -9.72 15.96
N LYS A 272 3.43 -10.30 16.84
CA LYS A 272 3.99 -11.64 16.68
C LYS A 272 2.91 -12.71 16.51
N ASP A 273 1.91 -12.70 17.37
CA ASP A 273 0.80 -13.66 17.37
C ASP A 273 -0.02 -13.69 16.06
N VAL A 274 0.00 -12.60 15.29
CA VAL A 274 -0.61 -12.50 13.96
C VAL A 274 0.39 -12.83 12.86
N MET A 275 1.60 -12.30 12.94
CA MET A 275 2.60 -12.43 11.87
C MET A 275 3.20 -13.85 11.77
N GLU A 276 3.21 -14.63 12.85
CA GLU A 276 3.66 -16.03 12.83
C GLU A 276 2.84 -16.92 11.89
N PHE A 277 1.58 -16.56 11.59
CA PHE A 277 0.78 -17.24 10.58
C PHE A 277 1.39 -17.15 9.15
N CYS A 278 2.37 -16.26 8.94
CA CYS A 278 3.17 -16.26 7.71
C CYS A 278 3.87 -17.61 7.47
N ASN A 279 4.25 -18.32 8.53
CA ASN A 279 4.93 -19.61 8.45
C ASN A 279 4.00 -20.76 8.05
N SER A 280 2.70 -20.63 8.29
CA SER A 280 1.68 -21.61 7.90
C SER A 280 1.04 -21.32 6.55
N THR A 281 1.39 -20.22 5.90
CA THR A 281 0.93 -19.82 4.57
C THR A 281 2.12 -19.78 3.62
N PHE A 282 1.97 -20.33 2.41
CA PHE A 282 3.04 -20.23 1.43
C PHE A 282 3.13 -18.80 0.88
N ILE A 283 4.05 -18.01 1.43
CA ILE A 283 4.35 -16.65 1.00
C ILE A 283 5.83 -16.60 0.64
N SER A 284 6.11 -16.31 -0.62
CA SER A 284 7.46 -16.15 -1.13
C SER A 284 7.53 -14.87 -1.96
N SER A 285 8.46 -14.02 -1.64
CA SER A 285 8.68 -12.74 -2.33
C SER A 285 10.15 -12.64 -2.71
N THR A 286 10.42 -12.25 -3.92
CA THR A 286 11.78 -11.96 -4.40
C THR A 286 12.20 -10.58 -3.92
N PHE A 287 13.23 -10.54 -3.09
CA PHE A 287 13.66 -9.30 -2.44
C PHE A 287 15.19 -9.14 -2.48
#